data_eb3d6dbe3aae18a5536caa94640e285f
#
_entry.id   eb3d6dbe3aae18a5536caa94640e285f
#
_cell.length_a   1.000
_cell.length_b   1.000
_cell.length_c   1.000
_cell.angle_alpha   90.00
_cell.angle_beta   90.00
_cell.angle_gamma   90.00
#
_symmetry.space_group_name_H-M   'P 1'
#
loop_
_entity.id
_entity.type
_entity.pdbx_description
1 polymer ?
#
loop_
_entity_poly.entity_id
_entity_poly.type
_entity_poly.pdbx_seq_one_letter_code
_entity_poly.pdbx_strand_id
1 'polypeptide(L)'
;MEASKLESERVFFTNLVGTFNILEKAKKDKSKIIFLSTSRVYSIKKLLSKAKDINKKKYNFKINENFSKKSPISLYGFTKLSSEKLIEEYSFSDNIKYIINRFGVVSGPWQFGRQDQGFISLWLWRFINKKKLNYIGFGGLGNQVRDIIHVEDVCELILEQINKINKINNKIFNVGGGLNNSISLKELTIKSRKITKNDIHIGKITKTSNYDIPYYVTNNRKIYSFYKWRVKRDIETIINDTFEILIKYKKLFMQKEL
;
A
#
# COMPACT_ATOMS: atom_id res chain seq x y z
N MET A 1 -11.11 -2.81 -0.72
CA MET A 1 -11.80 -2.33 -1.94
C MET A 1 -13.28 -2.71 -1.98
N GLU A 2 -13.69 -3.90 -1.58
CA GLU A 2 -15.11 -4.22 -1.32
C GLU A 2 -15.69 -3.38 -0.19
N ALA A 3 -14.97 -3.19 0.89
CA ALA A 3 -15.38 -2.29 1.97
C ALA A 3 -15.66 -0.85 1.47
N SER A 4 -14.88 -0.33 0.50
CA SER A 4 -15.14 0.99 -0.09
C SER A 4 -16.36 1.02 -1.02
N LYS A 5 -16.80 -0.12 -1.52
CA LYS A 5 -18.00 -0.25 -2.35
C LYS A 5 -19.26 -0.37 -1.50
N LEU A 6 -19.19 -1.08 -0.39
CA LEU A 6 -20.29 -1.27 0.57
C LEU A 6 -20.45 -0.08 1.55
N GLU A 7 -19.38 0.68 1.78
CA GLU A 7 -19.33 1.78 2.74
C GLU A 7 -18.85 3.09 2.06
N SER A 8 -19.40 3.40 0.90
CA SER A 8 -18.95 4.54 0.09
C SER A 8 -19.01 5.89 0.83
N GLU A 9 -20.06 6.12 1.58
CA GLU A 9 -20.21 7.33 2.42
C GLU A 9 -19.12 7.40 3.48
N ARG A 10 -18.88 6.32 4.20
CA ARG A 10 -17.85 6.27 5.23
C ARG A 10 -16.47 6.56 4.65
N VAL A 11 -16.15 5.99 3.49
CA VAL A 11 -14.87 6.26 2.80
C VAL A 11 -14.75 7.72 2.40
N PHE A 12 -15.82 8.31 1.87
CA PHE A 12 -15.87 9.71 1.48
C PHE A 12 -15.70 10.64 2.69
N PHE A 13 -16.51 10.49 3.72
CA PHE A 13 -16.47 11.33 4.91
C PHE A 13 -15.13 11.19 5.66
N THR A 14 -14.63 9.97 5.85
CA THR A 14 -13.37 9.76 6.56
C THR A 14 -12.18 10.33 5.80
N ASN A 15 -12.08 10.08 4.50
CA ASN A 15 -10.89 10.48 3.75
C ASN A 15 -10.94 11.94 3.32
N LEU A 16 -12.05 12.41 2.73
CA LEU A 16 -12.09 13.75 2.16
C LEU A 16 -12.56 14.79 3.17
N VAL A 17 -13.69 14.59 3.82
CA VAL A 17 -14.19 15.53 4.84
C VAL A 17 -13.26 15.55 6.07
N GLY A 18 -12.75 14.37 6.49
CA GLY A 18 -11.76 14.28 7.54
C GLY A 18 -10.47 15.05 7.19
N THR A 19 -9.99 14.97 5.95
CA THR A 19 -8.84 15.78 5.51
C THR A 19 -9.15 17.27 5.56
N PHE A 20 -10.34 17.69 5.10
CA PHE A 20 -10.78 19.09 5.21
C PHE A 20 -10.75 19.59 6.65
N ASN A 21 -11.32 18.84 7.60
CA ASN A 21 -11.35 19.22 9.02
C ASN A 21 -9.93 19.34 9.62
N ILE A 22 -9.01 18.45 9.24
CA ILE A 22 -7.61 18.52 9.65
C ILE A 22 -6.91 19.75 9.05
N LEU A 23 -7.21 20.11 7.80
CA LEU A 23 -6.64 21.30 7.16
C LEU A 23 -7.15 22.59 7.81
N GLU A 24 -8.44 22.69 8.13
CA GLU A 24 -9.00 23.81 8.89
C GLU A 24 -8.33 23.96 10.26
N LYS A 25 -8.07 22.85 10.94
CA LYS A 25 -7.31 22.87 12.21
C LYS A 25 -5.85 23.27 11.99
N ALA A 26 -5.19 22.71 10.97
CA ALA A 26 -3.81 23.02 10.63
C ALA A 26 -3.61 24.51 10.27
N LYS A 27 -4.58 25.11 9.57
CA LYS A 27 -4.60 26.55 9.26
C LYS A 27 -4.61 27.38 10.54
N LYS A 28 -5.52 27.08 11.49
CA LYS A 28 -5.62 27.78 12.78
C LYS A 28 -4.35 27.65 13.61
N ASP A 29 -3.76 26.46 13.65
CA ASP A 29 -2.57 26.14 14.45
C ASP A 29 -1.25 26.50 13.75
N LYS A 30 -1.29 26.94 12.50
CA LYS A 30 -0.10 27.11 11.63
C LYS A 30 0.73 25.83 11.51
N SER A 31 0.07 24.68 11.54
CA SER A 31 0.71 23.37 11.51
C SER A 31 1.10 22.94 10.10
N LYS A 32 2.00 21.98 10.01
CA LYS A 32 2.45 21.36 8.77
C LYS A 32 1.79 20.00 8.59
N ILE A 33 1.64 19.53 7.35
CA ILE A 33 0.94 18.28 7.03
C ILE A 33 1.91 17.28 6.42
N ILE A 34 1.97 16.08 6.97
CA ILE A 34 2.51 14.90 6.29
C ILE A 34 1.34 13.97 6.02
N PHE A 35 0.96 13.85 4.74
CA PHE A 35 -0.22 13.09 4.33
C PHE A 35 0.17 11.71 3.80
N LEU A 36 -0.41 10.67 4.40
CA LEU A 36 -0.22 9.29 3.98
C LEU A 36 -1.26 8.96 2.90
N SER A 37 -0.84 9.14 1.65
CA SER A 37 -1.62 8.80 0.46
C SER A 37 -1.32 7.37 0.00
N THR A 38 -1.75 7.00 -1.19
CA THR A 38 -1.76 5.62 -1.67
C THR A 38 -1.39 5.52 -3.15
N SER A 39 -0.84 4.41 -3.56
CA SER A 39 -0.67 4.04 -4.97
C SER A 39 -2.01 3.86 -5.73
N ARG A 40 -3.14 3.77 -5.03
CA ARG A 40 -4.47 3.64 -5.65
C ARG A 40 -4.95 4.93 -6.34
N VAL A 41 -4.22 6.04 -6.23
CA VAL A 41 -4.45 7.26 -7.01
C VAL A 41 -4.09 7.11 -8.49
N TYR A 42 -3.38 6.06 -8.87
CA TYR A 42 -2.98 5.83 -10.26
C TYR A 42 -4.05 5.10 -11.08
N SER A 43 -4.11 5.45 -12.38
CA SER A 43 -5.09 4.93 -13.33
C SER A 43 -5.01 3.43 -13.50
N ILE A 44 -6.08 2.72 -13.12
CA ILE A 44 -6.22 1.27 -13.30
C ILE A 44 -6.11 0.90 -14.78
N LYS A 45 -6.79 1.63 -15.66
CA LYS A 45 -6.75 1.39 -17.12
C LYS A 45 -5.33 1.45 -17.67
N LYS A 46 -4.53 2.44 -17.22
CA LYS A 46 -3.14 2.58 -17.66
C LYS A 46 -2.22 1.51 -17.06
N LEU A 47 -2.45 1.10 -15.82
CA LEU A 47 -1.72 0.00 -15.19
C LEU A 47 -2.01 -1.34 -15.89
N LEU A 48 -3.28 -1.61 -16.22
CA LEU A 48 -3.70 -2.80 -16.97
C LEU A 48 -3.10 -2.82 -18.38
N SER A 49 -3.16 -1.70 -19.11
CA SER A 49 -2.57 -1.58 -20.45
C SER A 49 -1.06 -1.86 -20.40
N LYS A 50 -0.34 -1.20 -19.49
CA LYS A 50 1.11 -1.38 -19.34
C LYS A 50 1.48 -2.82 -18.96
N ALA A 51 0.65 -3.52 -18.21
CA ALA A 51 0.87 -4.92 -17.85
C ALA A 51 0.62 -5.89 -19.03
N LYS A 52 -0.30 -5.57 -19.94
CA LYS A 52 -0.55 -6.38 -21.17
C LYS A 52 0.64 -6.39 -22.13
N ASP A 53 1.33 -5.28 -22.24
CA ASP A 53 2.50 -5.14 -23.13
C ASP A 53 3.68 -6.01 -22.69
N ILE A 54 3.60 -6.61 -21.49
CA ILE A 54 4.72 -7.32 -20.85
C ILE A 54 4.52 -8.84 -20.82
N ASN A 55 3.46 -9.36 -21.43
CA ASN A 55 3.10 -10.80 -21.44
C ASN A 55 4.18 -11.77 -21.99
N LYS A 56 5.36 -11.28 -22.34
CA LYS A 56 6.47 -12.10 -22.85
C LYS A 56 7.76 -12.02 -22.01
N LYS A 57 7.88 -11.14 -21.01
CA LYS A 57 9.07 -11.05 -20.15
C LYS A 57 8.71 -10.56 -18.75
N LYS A 58 9.44 -11.00 -17.74
CA LYS A 58 9.35 -10.61 -16.33
C LYS A 58 9.07 -9.11 -16.15
N TYR A 59 8.03 -8.74 -15.41
CA TYR A 59 7.70 -7.34 -15.11
C TYR A 59 8.92 -6.58 -14.58
N ASN A 60 9.31 -5.49 -15.24
CA ASN A 60 10.50 -4.73 -14.86
C ASN A 60 10.28 -3.21 -14.94
N PHE A 61 9.05 -2.73 -14.84
CA PHE A 61 8.78 -1.31 -14.81
C PHE A 61 8.42 -0.83 -13.40
N LYS A 62 8.74 0.44 -13.12
CA LYS A 62 8.45 1.10 -11.84
C LYS A 62 7.57 2.31 -12.10
N ILE A 63 6.59 2.53 -11.22
CA ILE A 63 5.64 3.63 -11.30
C ILE A 63 6.21 4.84 -10.58
N ASN A 64 6.38 5.96 -11.30
CA ASN A 64 6.79 7.24 -10.75
C ASN A 64 5.59 8.19 -10.53
N GLU A 65 5.82 9.35 -9.94
CA GLU A 65 4.79 10.32 -9.57
C GLU A 65 4.06 10.95 -10.76
N ASN A 66 4.66 10.92 -11.94
CA ASN A 66 4.08 11.43 -13.19
C ASN A 66 3.14 10.43 -13.88
N PHE A 67 3.05 9.19 -13.37
CA PHE A 67 2.14 8.22 -13.93
C PHE A 67 0.70 8.72 -13.89
N SER A 68 -0.10 8.32 -14.89
CA SER A 68 -1.48 8.79 -15.07
C SER A 68 -2.37 8.55 -13.83
N LYS A 69 -3.08 9.59 -13.43
CA LYS A 69 -4.11 9.59 -12.36
C LYS A 69 -5.52 9.72 -12.93
N LYS A 70 -5.70 9.55 -14.25
CA LYS A 70 -7.02 9.59 -14.90
C LYS A 70 -7.86 8.37 -14.51
N SER A 71 -9.15 8.59 -14.28
CA SER A 71 -10.11 7.52 -13.97
C SER A 71 -10.10 6.39 -15.02
N PRO A 72 -10.45 5.15 -14.63
CA PRO A 72 -10.91 4.75 -13.29
C PRO A 72 -9.76 4.54 -12.29
N ILE A 73 -9.98 4.95 -11.01
CA ILE A 73 -9.02 4.82 -9.89
C ILE A 73 -9.65 4.26 -8.61
N SER A 74 -10.86 3.76 -8.62
CA SER A 74 -11.68 3.40 -7.46
C SER A 74 -12.14 4.61 -6.61
N LEU A 75 -13.22 4.45 -5.85
CA LEU A 75 -13.70 5.51 -4.94
C LEU A 75 -12.65 5.87 -3.87
N TYR A 76 -12.00 4.85 -3.28
CA TYR A 76 -10.92 5.07 -2.32
C TYR A 76 -9.75 5.86 -2.93
N GLY A 77 -9.30 5.49 -4.13
CA GLY A 77 -8.25 6.21 -4.84
C GLY A 77 -8.68 7.65 -5.17
N PHE A 78 -9.93 7.85 -5.56
CA PHE A 78 -10.50 9.16 -5.84
C PHE A 78 -10.50 10.05 -4.59
N THR A 79 -11.02 9.58 -3.45
CA THR A 79 -11.03 10.37 -2.22
C THR A 79 -9.64 10.75 -1.75
N LYS A 80 -8.67 9.83 -1.85
CA LYS A 80 -7.27 10.13 -1.51
C LYS A 80 -6.65 11.15 -2.48
N LEU A 81 -6.89 11.02 -3.79
CA LEU A 81 -6.41 12.00 -4.78
C LEU A 81 -7.04 13.38 -4.59
N SER A 82 -8.34 13.43 -4.28
CA SER A 82 -9.04 14.69 -3.95
C SER A 82 -8.49 15.33 -2.68
N SER A 83 -8.15 14.53 -1.66
CA SER A 83 -7.47 15.01 -0.46
C SER A 83 -6.08 15.60 -0.77
N GLU A 84 -5.30 14.97 -1.69
CA GLU A 84 -4.04 15.54 -2.14
C GLU A 84 -4.24 16.92 -2.79
N LYS A 85 -5.27 17.07 -3.64
CA LYS A 85 -5.59 18.34 -4.28
C LYS A 85 -6.04 19.40 -3.27
N LEU A 86 -6.86 19.01 -2.32
CA LEU A 86 -7.27 19.92 -1.24
C LEU A 86 -6.07 20.43 -0.44
N ILE A 87 -5.10 19.58 -0.13
CA ILE A 87 -3.86 19.96 0.56
C ILE A 87 -3.05 20.94 -0.28
N GLU A 88 -2.94 20.74 -1.60
CA GLU A 88 -2.26 21.65 -2.52
C GLU A 88 -2.93 23.04 -2.53
N GLU A 89 -4.28 23.11 -2.55
CA GLU A 89 -5.02 24.39 -2.49
C GLU A 89 -4.80 25.12 -1.16
N TYR A 90 -4.90 24.43 -0.02
CA TYR A 90 -4.59 25.03 1.29
C TYR A 90 -3.13 25.47 1.44
N SER A 91 -2.22 24.79 0.78
CA SER A 91 -0.83 25.24 0.73
C SER A 91 -0.68 26.55 -0.04
N PHE A 92 -1.43 26.71 -1.13
CA PHE A 92 -1.42 27.93 -1.93
C PHE A 92 -2.12 29.10 -1.20
N SER A 93 -3.33 28.87 -0.66
CA SER A 93 -4.14 29.93 -0.04
C SER A 93 -3.66 30.33 1.35
N ASP A 94 -3.22 29.35 2.16
CA ASP A 94 -2.95 29.53 3.59
C ASP A 94 -1.48 29.23 3.98
N ASN A 95 -0.63 29.00 2.99
CA ASN A 95 0.81 28.73 3.15
C ASN A 95 1.12 27.50 4.06
N ILE A 96 0.22 26.50 4.07
CA ILE A 96 0.43 25.25 4.80
C ILE A 96 1.52 24.45 4.10
N LYS A 97 2.64 24.21 4.77
CA LYS A 97 3.69 23.32 4.27
C LYS A 97 3.26 21.87 4.35
N TYR A 98 3.45 21.11 3.26
CA TYR A 98 3.04 19.71 3.22
C TYR A 98 4.09 18.77 2.61
N ILE A 99 3.96 17.49 2.95
CA ILE A 99 4.57 16.36 2.25
C ILE A 99 3.46 15.32 2.02
N ILE A 100 3.36 14.82 0.80
CA ILE A 100 2.43 13.75 0.44
C ILE A 100 3.22 12.50 0.07
N ASN A 101 2.99 11.40 0.76
CA ASN A 101 3.60 10.10 0.48
C ASN A 101 2.55 9.15 -0.10
N ARG A 102 2.69 8.76 -1.38
CA ARG A 102 1.88 7.75 -2.04
C ARG A 102 2.49 6.38 -1.80
N PHE A 103 1.99 5.68 -0.79
CA PHE A 103 2.51 4.38 -0.42
C PHE A 103 2.08 3.27 -1.38
N GLY A 104 3.01 2.35 -1.67
CA GLY A 104 2.74 1.00 -2.14
C GLY A 104 2.08 0.16 -1.03
N VAL A 105 2.41 -1.13 -0.95
CA VAL A 105 1.91 -1.96 0.16
C VAL A 105 2.83 -1.80 1.36
N VAL A 106 2.29 -1.29 2.47
CA VAL A 106 2.97 -1.30 3.77
C VAL A 106 2.58 -2.57 4.50
N SER A 107 3.55 -3.30 5.04
CA SER A 107 3.33 -4.50 5.85
C SER A 107 4.36 -4.63 6.97
N GLY A 108 4.09 -5.52 7.92
CA GLY A 108 4.96 -5.78 9.05
C GLY A 108 4.19 -6.19 10.30
N PRO A 109 4.85 -6.20 11.47
CA PRO A 109 4.24 -6.51 12.75
C PRO A 109 2.94 -5.75 13.02
N TRP A 110 2.00 -6.39 13.72
CA TRP A 110 0.72 -5.82 14.14
C TRP A 110 -0.28 -5.48 13.02
N GLN A 111 0.01 -5.82 11.76
CA GLN A 111 -0.96 -5.69 10.70
C GLN A 111 -1.97 -6.84 10.76
N PHE A 112 -3.25 -6.52 10.95
CA PHE A 112 -4.33 -7.49 10.87
C PHE A 112 -4.71 -7.72 9.40
N GLY A 113 -4.58 -8.96 8.94
CA GLY A 113 -4.91 -9.35 7.56
C GLY A 113 -6.42 -9.50 7.35
N ARG A 114 -6.94 -8.96 6.25
CA ARG A 114 -8.31 -9.17 5.75
C ARG A 114 -8.25 -9.56 4.28
N GLN A 115 -9.37 -10.02 3.73
CA GLN A 115 -9.40 -10.40 2.30
C GLN A 115 -9.03 -9.25 1.36
N ASP A 116 -9.32 -8.02 1.75
CA ASP A 116 -9.09 -6.80 0.97
C ASP A 116 -7.85 -6.01 1.40
N GLN A 117 -7.27 -6.31 2.56
CA GLN A 117 -6.11 -5.59 3.10
C GLN A 117 -5.15 -6.51 3.86
N GLY A 118 -3.84 -6.17 3.87
CA GLY A 118 -2.86 -6.88 4.67
C GLY A 118 -2.63 -8.31 4.21
N PHE A 119 -2.52 -8.54 2.92
CA PHE A 119 -2.44 -9.89 2.34
C PHE A 119 -1.22 -10.68 2.84
N ILE A 120 -0.10 -10.05 3.25
CA ILE A 120 1.04 -10.75 3.87
C ILE A 120 0.60 -11.42 5.18
N SER A 121 -0.01 -10.64 6.09
CA SER A 121 -0.50 -11.14 7.37
C SER A 121 -1.61 -12.17 7.17
N LEU A 122 -2.52 -11.93 6.21
CA LEU A 122 -3.59 -12.89 5.89
C LEU A 122 -3.02 -14.23 5.42
N TRP A 123 -2.03 -14.22 4.51
CA TRP A 123 -1.40 -15.44 4.00
C TRP A 123 -0.76 -16.23 5.12
N LEU A 124 0.11 -15.61 5.90
CA LEU A 124 0.77 -16.24 7.04
C LEU A 124 -0.23 -16.77 8.06
N TRP A 125 -1.26 -15.99 8.40
CA TRP A 125 -2.30 -16.40 9.34
C TRP A 125 -3.07 -17.66 8.89
N ARG A 126 -3.43 -17.72 7.60
CA ARG A 126 -4.10 -18.87 7.02
C ARG A 126 -3.21 -20.12 7.04
N PHE A 127 -1.93 -19.97 6.74
CA PHE A 127 -0.96 -21.07 6.84
C PHE A 127 -0.75 -21.53 8.28
N ILE A 128 -0.59 -20.62 9.25
CA ILE A 128 -0.47 -20.94 10.69
C ILE A 128 -1.68 -21.74 11.18
N ASN A 129 -2.88 -21.38 10.75
CA ASN A 129 -4.11 -22.02 11.22
C ASN A 129 -4.66 -23.09 10.26
N LYS A 130 -3.92 -23.50 9.24
CA LYS A 130 -4.27 -24.50 8.24
C LYS A 130 -5.63 -24.22 7.57
N LYS A 131 -5.97 -22.95 7.35
CA LYS A 131 -7.22 -22.51 6.70
C LYS A 131 -7.01 -22.35 5.20
N LYS A 132 -8.03 -22.66 4.39
CA LYS A 132 -8.02 -22.53 2.92
C LYS A 132 -7.77 -21.07 2.48
N LEU A 133 -7.06 -20.91 1.35
CA LEU A 133 -6.87 -19.68 0.63
C LEU A 133 -7.30 -19.83 -0.83
N ASN A 134 -7.50 -18.69 -1.51
CA ASN A 134 -7.73 -18.65 -2.94
C ASN A 134 -6.85 -17.61 -3.61
N TYR A 135 -6.28 -17.94 -4.78
CA TYR A 135 -5.83 -16.92 -5.71
C TYR A 135 -7.05 -16.34 -6.43
N ILE A 136 -7.27 -15.04 -6.29
CA ILE A 136 -8.44 -14.35 -6.83
C ILE A 136 -8.02 -13.47 -8.00
N GLY A 137 -8.74 -13.54 -9.11
CA GLY A 137 -8.50 -12.74 -10.31
C GLY A 137 -7.33 -13.22 -11.18
N PHE A 138 -7.22 -12.66 -12.36
CA PHE A 138 -6.17 -12.93 -13.35
C PHE A 138 -5.97 -14.44 -13.62
N GLY A 139 -7.08 -15.16 -13.80
CA GLY A 139 -7.09 -16.61 -14.02
C GLY A 139 -6.84 -17.46 -12.78
N GLY A 140 -6.76 -16.88 -11.59
CA GLY A 140 -6.53 -17.62 -10.34
C GLY A 140 -5.13 -18.24 -10.25
N LEU A 141 -4.12 -17.60 -10.84
CA LEU A 141 -2.75 -18.12 -10.92
C LEU A 141 -1.82 -17.58 -9.84
N GLY A 142 -2.24 -16.55 -9.09
CA GLY A 142 -1.42 -15.93 -8.05
C GLY A 142 -0.22 -15.12 -8.57
N ASN A 143 -0.24 -14.71 -9.84
CA ASN A 143 0.85 -13.98 -10.50
C ASN A 143 0.82 -12.46 -10.27
N GLN A 144 -0.16 -11.94 -9.52
CA GLN A 144 -0.22 -10.51 -9.20
C GLN A 144 0.97 -10.11 -8.34
N VAL A 145 1.68 -9.04 -8.76
CA VAL A 145 2.90 -8.57 -8.09
C VAL A 145 2.65 -7.23 -7.41
N ARG A 146 3.14 -7.10 -6.19
CA ARG A 146 3.21 -5.85 -5.41
C ARG A 146 4.59 -5.70 -4.80
N ASP A 147 5.05 -4.47 -4.69
CA ASP A 147 6.19 -4.16 -3.83
C ASP A 147 5.72 -3.87 -2.40
N ILE A 148 6.48 -4.34 -1.46
CA ILE A 148 6.16 -4.29 -0.04
C ILE A 148 7.22 -3.48 0.68
N ILE A 149 6.80 -2.55 1.54
CA ILE A 149 7.69 -1.81 2.43
C ILE A 149 7.37 -2.16 3.88
N HIS A 150 8.41 -2.34 4.68
CA HIS A 150 8.26 -2.59 6.12
C HIS A 150 7.72 -1.34 6.84
N VAL A 151 6.82 -1.53 7.79
CA VAL A 151 6.23 -0.42 8.56
C VAL A 151 7.27 0.43 9.29
N GLU A 152 8.35 -0.18 9.82
CA GLU A 152 9.42 0.57 10.47
C GLU A 152 10.23 1.44 9.49
N ASP A 153 10.44 0.98 8.24
CA ASP A 153 11.06 1.84 7.21
C ASP A 153 10.18 3.06 6.92
N VAL A 154 8.86 2.90 6.98
CA VAL A 154 7.91 4.03 6.89
C VAL A 154 8.04 4.95 8.08
N CYS A 155 8.11 4.43 9.31
CA CYS A 155 8.27 5.24 10.53
C CYS A 155 9.58 6.04 10.48
N GLU A 156 10.69 5.43 10.09
CA GLU A 156 11.99 6.11 9.94
C GLU A 156 11.90 7.26 8.90
N LEU A 157 11.22 7.02 7.77
CA LEU A 157 11.00 8.07 6.77
C LEU A 157 10.18 9.23 7.35
N ILE A 158 9.08 8.96 8.03
CA ILE A 158 8.22 10.00 8.60
C ILE A 158 8.99 10.84 9.63
N LEU A 159 9.81 10.22 10.48
CA LEU A 159 10.67 10.93 11.42
C LEU A 159 11.68 11.85 10.70
N GLU A 160 12.32 11.38 9.63
CA GLU A 160 13.22 12.22 8.83
C GLU A 160 12.45 13.35 8.16
N GLN A 161 11.24 13.13 7.68
CA GLN A 161 10.38 14.16 7.08
C GLN A 161 9.95 15.21 8.10
N ILE A 162 9.55 14.82 9.32
CA ILE A 162 9.21 15.75 10.41
C ILE A 162 10.37 16.72 10.67
N ASN A 163 11.59 16.18 10.78
CA ASN A 163 12.78 16.98 11.05
C ASN A 163 13.16 17.92 9.88
N LYS A 164 12.78 17.59 8.66
CA LYS A 164 13.18 18.31 7.44
C LYS A 164 12.07 19.11 6.77
N ILE A 165 10.81 19.04 7.23
CA ILE A 165 9.65 19.62 6.54
C ILE A 165 9.76 21.16 6.37
N ASN A 166 10.54 21.83 7.19
CA ASN A 166 10.81 23.25 7.00
C ASN A 166 11.62 23.57 5.74
N LYS A 167 12.52 22.66 5.35
CA LYS A 167 13.42 22.80 4.20
C LYS A 167 12.89 22.05 2.96
N ILE A 168 12.29 20.87 3.18
CA ILE A 168 11.77 20.00 2.13
C ILE A 168 10.26 19.90 2.34
N ASN A 169 9.50 20.72 1.62
CA ASN A 169 8.05 20.78 1.69
C ASN A 169 7.43 20.96 0.31
N ASN A 170 6.10 20.95 0.25
CA ASN A 170 5.29 21.07 -0.97
C ASN A 170 5.73 20.06 -2.04
N LYS A 171 5.91 18.82 -1.59
CA LYS A 171 6.35 17.70 -2.42
C LYS A 171 5.45 16.49 -2.29
N ILE A 172 5.32 15.78 -3.40
CA ILE A 172 4.64 14.48 -3.48
C ILE A 172 5.68 13.43 -3.83
N PHE A 173 5.69 12.32 -3.09
CA PHE A 173 6.62 11.21 -3.27
C PHE A 173 5.88 9.89 -3.40
N ASN A 174 6.35 9.02 -4.28
CA ASN A 174 6.05 7.61 -4.21
C ASN A 174 6.97 6.93 -3.20
N VAL A 175 6.41 6.06 -2.37
CA VAL A 175 7.13 5.33 -1.33
C VAL A 175 6.70 3.87 -1.32
N GLY A 176 7.63 2.96 -1.50
CA GLY A 176 7.37 1.52 -1.49
C GLY A 176 8.65 0.71 -1.40
N GLY A 177 8.52 -0.61 -1.43
CA GLY A 177 9.67 -1.51 -1.35
C GLY A 177 10.55 -1.53 -2.60
N GLY A 178 9.99 -1.10 -3.74
CA GLY A 178 10.68 -1.16 -5.02
C GLY A 178 10.82 -2.57 -5.58
N LEU A 179 11.63 -2.73 -6.63
CA LEU A 179 11.74 -3.99 -7.34
C LEU A 179 12.30 -5.15 -6.47
N ASN A 180 13.27 -4.86 -5.62
CA ASN A 180 13.91 -5.87 -4.77
C ASN A 180 12.96 -6.43 -3.70
N ASN A 181 11.96 -5.64 -3.29
CA ASN A 181 10.94 -6.05 -2.34
C ASN A 181 9.59 -6.30 -3.02
N SER A 182 9.59 -6.71 -4.28
CA SER A 182 8.38 -7.09 -5.00
C SER A 182 8.15 -8.60 -4.91
N ILE A 183 6.89 -9.00 -4.71
CA ILE A 183 6.50 -10.40 -4.54
C ILE A 183 5.14 -10.66 -5.21
N SER A 184 5.00 -11.84 -5.83
CA SER A 184 3.71 -12.37 -6.27
C SER A 184 3.02 -13.17 -5.16
N LEU A 185 1.70 -13.37 -5.27
CA LEU A 185 0.98 -14.25 -4.33
C LEU A 185 1.50 -15.69 -4.38
N LYS A 186 1.93 -16.15 -5.56
CA LYS A 186 2.54 -17.48 -5.73
C LYS A 186 3.87 -17.60 -4.95
N GLU A 187 4.75 -16.62 -5.07
CA GLU A 187 6.01 -16.57 -4.30
C GLU A 187 5.74 -16.45 -2.80
N LEU A 188 4.78 -15.62 -2.39
CA LEU A 188 4.36 -15.51 -0.99
C LEU A 188 3.84 -16.86 -0.46
N THR A 189 3.09 -17.62 -1.25
CA THR A 189 2.62 -18.97 -0.87
C THR A 189 3.79 -19.90 -0.59
N ILE A 190 4.81 -19.90 -1.48
CA ILE A 190 6.01 -20.73 -1.29
C ILE A 190 6.75 -20.34 0.01
N LYS A 191 6.93 -19.03 0.25
CA LYS A 191 7.57 -18.52 1.47
C LYS A 191 6.76 -18.83 2.73
N SER A 192 5.44 -18.68 2.69
CA SER A 192 4.55 -19.01 3.80
C SER A 192 4.59 -20.50 4.15
N ARG A 193 4.60 -21.39 3.14
CA ARG A 193 4.77 -22.84 3.33
C ARG A 193 6.09 -23.14 4.02
N LYS A 194 7.19 -22.51 3.58
CA LYS A 194 8.53 -22.71 4.13
C LYS A 194 8.63 -22.30 5.60
N ILE A 195 8.15 -21.08 5.94
CA ILE A 195 8.29 -20.54 7.30
C ILE A 195 7.36 -21.23 8.31
N THR A 196 6.13 -21.56 7.90
CA THR A 196 5.13 -22.18 8.79
C THR A 196 5.30 -23.72 8.88
N LYS A 197 6.04 -24.33 7.97
CA LYS A 197 6.13 -25.79 7.76
C LYS A 197 4.75 -26.47 7.58
N ASN A 198 3.73 -25.70 7.20
CA ASN A 198 2.39 -26.17 6.91
C ASN A 198 2.13 -26.13 5.42
N ASP A 199 1.31 -27.07 4.94
CA ASP A 199 0.71 -27.01 3.61
C ASP A 199 -0.81 -26.84 3.72
N ILE A 200 -1.37 -26.06 2.80
CA ILE A 200 -2.80 -25.79 2.74
C ILE A 200 -3.28 -25.81 1.29
N HIS A 201 -4.55 -26.14 1.11
CA HIS A 201 -5.16 -26.06 -0.21
C HIS A 201 -5.31 -24.60 -0.67
N ILE A 202 -4.81 -24.29 -1.87
CA ILE A 202 -4.97 -23.00 -2.54
C ILE A 202 -5.96 -23.18 -3.71
N GLY A 203 -7.15 -22.67 -3.53
CA GLY A 203 -8.18 -22.66 -4.58
C GLY A 203 -7.95 -21.55 -5.62
N LYS A 204 -8.81 -21.53 -6.65
CA LYS A 204 -8.75 -20.56 -7.76
C LYS A 204 -10.11 -19.90 -7.94
N ILE A 205 -10.11 -18.57 -8.00
CA ILE A 205 -11.26 -17.74 -8.39
C ILE A 205 -10.80 -16.92 -9.60
N THR A 206 -11.29 -17.24 -10.78
CA THR A 206 -10.83 -16.65 -12.05
C THR A 206 -11.35 -15.22 -12.27
N LYS A 207 -12.52 -14.89 -11.70
CA LYS A 207 -13.16 -13.57 -11.84
C LYS A 207 -12.27 -12.49 -11.25
N THR A 208 -11.88 -11.51 -12.09
CA THR A 208 -11.07 -10.37 -11.69
C THR A 208 -11.97 -9.18 -11.32
N SER A 209 -11.72 -8.55 -10.19
CA SER A 209 -12.38 -7.29 -9.83
C SER A 209 -11.96 -6.18 -10.80
N ASN A 210 -12.89 -5.28 -11.17
CA ASN A 210 -12.61 -4.11 -12.00
C ASN A 210 -11.59 -3.14 -11.40
N TYR A 211 -11.33 -3.26 -10.10
CA TYR A 211 -10.38 -2.42 -9.36
C TYR A 211 -9.04 -3.10 -9.10
N ASP A 212 -8.89 -4.37 -9.48
CA ASP A 212 -7.63 -5.08 -9.30
C ASP A 212 -6.66 -4.81 -10.45
N ILE A 213 -5.37 -4.90 -10.13
CA ILE A 213 -4.27 -4.66 -11.06
C ILE A 213 -3.27 -5.81 -10.98
N PRO A 214 -2.69 -6.26 -12.11
CA PRO A 214 -1.79 -7.41 -12.11
C PRO A 214 -0.41 -7.06 -11.56
N TYR A 215 0.00 -5.79 -11.61
CA TYR A 215 1.34 -5.38 -11.24
C TYR A 215 1.39 -3.94 -10.74
N TYR A 216 2.10 -3.72 -9.65
CA TYR A 216 2.50 -2.40 -9.18
C TYR A 216 3.82 -2.49 -8.44
N VAL A 217 4.81 -1.72 -8.86
CA VAL A 217 6.11 -1.56 -8.19
C VAL A 217 6.49 -0.09 -8.18
N THR A 218 6.86 0.41 -7.04
CA THR A 218 7.19 1.81 -6.77
C THR A 218 8.54 2.20 -7.35
N ASN A 219 8.62 3.41 -7.92
CA ASN A 219 9.86 4.07 -8.22
C ASN A 219 10.22 5.06 -7.12
N ASN A 220 11.19 4.73 -6.29
CA ASN A 220 11.64 5.56 -5.17
C ASN A 220 12.69 6.62 -5.55
N ARG A 221 13.04 6.80 -6.83
CA ARG A 221 14.14 7.71 -7.23
C ARG A 221 13.95 9.13 -6.69
N LYS A 222 12.73 9.66 -6.78
CA LYS A 222 12.44 11.02 -6.34
C LYS A 222 12.67 11.19 -4.84
N ILE A 223 12.10 10.32 -3.98
CA ILE A 223 12.30 10.46 -2.53
C ILE A 223 13.78 10.28 -2.14
N TYR A 224 14.51 9.41 -2.83
CA TYR A 224 15.95 9.20 -2.61
C TYR A 224 16.82 10.42 -2.99
N SER A 225 16.35 11.30 -3.87
CA SER A 225 17.08 12.54 -4.19
C SER A 225 16.88 13.66 -3.16
N PHE A 226 15.84 13.55 -2.30
CA PHE A 226 15.53 14.54 -1.27
C PHE A 226 15.96 14.12 0.14
N TYR A 227 15.96 12.81 0.41
CA TYR A 227 16.25 12.24 1.73
C TYR A 227 17.37 11.22 1.67
N LYS A 228 18.16 11.13 2.76
CA LYS A 228 19.16 10.06 2.92
C LYS A 228 18.53 8.72 3.22
N TRP A 229 17.26 8.72 3.63
CA TRP A 229 16.49 7.52 3.89
C TRP A 229 16.51 6.53 2.71
N ARG A 230 16.59 5.26 3.02
CA ARG A 230 16.50 4.14 2.07
C ARG A 230 15.67 3.02 2.69
N VAL A 231 15.06 2.19 1.85
CA VAL A 231 14.45 0.92 2.27
C VAL A 231 15.57 0.02 2.78
N LYS A 232 15.46 -0.47 4.01
CA LYS A 232 16.47 -1.28 4.70
C LYS A 232 16.05 -2.74 4.83
N ARG A 233 14.75 -2.96 5.12
CA ARG A 233 14.20 -4.29 5.41
C ARG A 233 13.72 -4.95 4.13
N ASP A 234 14.24 -6.12 3.85
CA ASP A 234 13.86 -6.91 2.67
C ASP A 234 12.56 -7.69 2.91
N ILE A 235 12.11 -8.40 1.86
CA ILE A 235 10.87 -9.17 1.91
C ILE A 235 10.93 -10.34 2.89
N GLU A 236 12.10 -10.93 3.11
CA GLU A 236 12.30 -12.00 4.09
C GLU A 236 12.12 -11.47 5.52
N THR A 237 12.74 -10.33 5.83
CA THR A 237 12.57 -9.64 7.11
C THR A 237 11.09 -9.31 7.36
N ILE A 238 10.39 -8.74 6.37
CA ILE A 238 8.95 -8.41 6.49
C ILE A 238 8.12 -9.66 6.83
N ILE A 239 8.39 -10.78 6.16
CA ILE A 239 7.66 -12.03 6.38
C ILE A 239 7.99 -12.61 7.75
N ASN A 240 9.28 -12.65 8.15
CA ASN A 240 9.72 -13.17 9.44
C ASN A 240 9.15 -12.39 10.62
N ASP A 241 9.28 -11.07 10.61
CA ASP A 241 8.81 -10.22 11.70
C ASP A 241 7.27 -10.30 11.83
N THR A 242 6.56 -10.36 10.70
CA THR A 242 5.11 -10.56 10.70
C THR A 242 4.74 -11.93 11.28
N PHE A 243 5.45 -12.99 10.88
CA PHE A 243 5.22 -14.35 11.37
C PHE A 243 5.47 -14.48 12.87
N GLU A 244 6.55 -13.92 13.39
CA GLU A 244 6.90 -13.96 14.81
C GLU A 244 5.81 -13.32 15.68
N ILE A 245 5.30 -12.16 15.28
CA ILE A 245 4.20 -11.49 16.01
C ILE A 245 2.90 -12.31 15.94
N LEU A 246 2.58 -12.88 14.79
CA LEU A 246 1.39 -13.71 14.63
C LEU A 246 1.44 -14.97 15.53
N ILE A 247 2.61 -15.57 15.70
CA ILE A 247 2.81 -16.73 16.62
C ILE A 247 2.76 -16.27 18.08
N LYS A 248 3.58 -15.27 18.43
CA LYS A 248 3.71 -14.77 19.81
C LYS A 248 2.36 -14.33 20.40
N TYR A 249 1.54 -13.67 19.61
CA TYR A 249 0.25 -13.13 20.04
C TYR A 249 -0.94 -13.86 19.43
N LYS A 250 -0.78 -15.15 19.10
CA LYS A 250 -1.81 -15.95 18.39
C LYS A 250 -3.20 -15.85 19.02
N LYS A 251 -3.31 -15.92 20.35
CA LYS A 251 -4.59 -15.80 21.05
C LYS A 251 -5.32 -14.47 20.77
N LEU A 252 -4.59 -13.35 20.76
CA LEU A 252 -5.14 -12.03 20.45
C LEU A 252 -5.66 -11.95 19.01
N PHE A 253 -4.90 -12.50 18.04
CA PHE A 253 -5.31 -12.51 16.64
C PHE A 253 -6.53 -13.42 16.40
N MET A 254 -6.67 -14.54 17.14
CA MET A 254 -7.86 -15.41 17.07
C MET A 254 -9.14 -14.71 17.52
N GLN A 255 -9.08 -13.84 18.55
CA GLN A 255 -10.24 -13.09 19.04
C GLN A 255 -10.73 -12.01 18.06
N LYS A 256 -9.92 -11.60 17.13
CA LYS A 256 -10.22 -10.55 16.14
C LYS A 256 -10.75 -11.11 14.81
N GLU A 257 -10.97 -12.43 14.71
CA GLU A 257 -11.36 -13.13 13.49
C GLU A 257 -10.63 -12.61 12.24
N LEU A 258 -9.46 -13.13 12.02
CA LEU A 258 -8.71 -12.89 10.77
C LEU A 258 -9.12 -13.89 9.70
#